data_578d46ee6df8c7e9c248252ce4984c0f
#
_entry.id   578d46ee6df8c7e9c248252ce4984c0f
#
_cell.length_a   1.000
_cell.length_b   1.000
_cell.length_c   1.000
_cell.angle_alpha   90.00
_cell.angle_beta   90.00
_cell.angle_gamma   90.00
#
_symmetry.space_group_name_H-M   'P 1'
#
loop_
_entity.id
_entity.type
_entity.pdbx_description
1 polymer ?
#
loop_
_entity_poly.entity_id
_entity_poly.type
_entity_poly.pdbx_seq_one_letter_code
_entity_poly.pdbx_strand_id
1 'polypeptide(L)'
;MAEAMQTADLTCRYGRTEAVAGLSFSVPEGSLFALLGPNGAGKTTTIRMLMNMVRPSRGEATVLGVDTRRLGPSELRAIGYVSENQKPPSWMNVAQLLAFCRPLYPGWDEALCRKLIDEFDLPLDTKLSRLSRGMRVKAVLVSSLAYRPRLLVLDEPFSGLDPVVRDDLIRGVLELAGEERWSVLISSHDLDEVERLVDAIGFIDAGRLVLMEPLASLHARFRRVEVTTTVPLPDLSPPGPHWTGLQTSGRVVRFVDTRYAGPESEREIAAVFPGASVDAHPMTLREIFVAVARQQREARR
;
A
#
# COMPACT_ATOMS: atom_id res chain seq x y z
N MET A 1 -3.29 -21.35 -2.35
CA MET A 1 -4.29 -20.43 -1.76
C MET A 1 -4.93 -19.70 -2.94
N ALA A 2 -6.21 -19.31 -2.83
CA ALA A 2 -6.81 -18.49 -3.87
C ALA A 2 -6.22 -17.08 -3.85
N GLU A 3 -6.13 -16.45 -5.02
CA GLU A 3 -5.55 -15.12 -5.17
C GLU A 3 -6.67 -14.08 -5.33
N ALA A 4 -6.62 -13.04 -4.51
CA ALA A 4 -7.54 -11.91 -4.65
C ALA A 4 -7.24 -11.10 -5.90
N MET A 5 -5.95 -10.96 -6.21
CA MET A 5 -5.47 -10.25 -7.41
C MET A 5 -4.18 -10.87 -7.91
N GLN A 6 -4.04 -10.94 -9.24
CA GLN A 6 -2.80 -11.37 -9.88
C GLN A 6 -2.56 -10.55 -11.14
N THR A 7 -1.32 -10.19 -11.40
CA THR A 7 -0.89 -9.53 -12.64
C THR A 7 0.29 -10.27 -13.23
N ALA A 8 0.35 -10.33 -14.57
CA ALA A 8 1.47 -10.90 -15.32
C ALA A 8 1.86 -9.96 -16.45
N ASP A 9 3.07 -9.39 -16.35
CA ASP A 9 3.68 -8.47 -17.33
C ASP A 9 2.73 -7.29 -17.70
N LEU A 10 1.95 -6.83 -16.71
CA LEU A 10 0.91 -5.81 -16.89
C LEU A 10 1.51 -4.48 -17.28
N THR A 11 1.13 -3.95 -18.44
CA THR A 11 1.70 -2.72 -19.00
C THR A 11 0.59 -1.77 -19.45
N CYS A 12 0.75 -0.48 -19.16
CA CYS A 12 -0.16 0.58 -19.63
C CYS A 12 0.62 1.74 -20.21
N ARG A 13 0.25 2.15 -21.42
CA ARG A 13 0.81 3.32 -22.12
C ARG A 13 -0.26 4.36 -22.41
N TYR A 14 0.07 5.62 -22.13
CA TYR A 14 -0.69 6.79 -22.54
C TYR A 14 0.14 7.57 -23.57
N GLY A 15 -0.16 7.38 -24.84
CA GLY A 15 0.64 7.92 -25.92
C GLY A 15 2.08 7.39 -25.88
N ARG A 16 3.06 8.26 -25.62
CA ARG A 16 4.47 7.90 -25.50
C ARG A 16 4.92 7.54 -24.08
N THR A 17 4.07 7.77 -23.09
CA THR A 17 4.41 7.54 -21.68
C THR A 17 3.96 6.16 -21.25
N GLU A 18 4.89 5.34 -20.76
CA GLU A 18 4.61 4.05 -20.14
C GLU A 18 4.37 4.28 -18.65
N ALA A 19 3.10 4.32 -18.27
CA ALA A 19 2.68 4.57 -16.88
C ALA A 19 2.84 3.34 -15.98
N VAL A 20 2.73 2.13 -16.55
CA VAL A 20 2.99 0.85 -15.90
C VAL A 20 3.77 -0.01 -16.89
N ALA A 21 4.86 -0.65 -16.42
CA ALA A 21 5.87 -1.29 -17.25
C ALA A 21 6.18 -2.71 -16.76
N GLY A 22 5.42 -3.70 -17.24
CA GLY A 22 5.68 -5.11 -16.97
C GLY A 22 5.46 -5.50 -15.50
N LEU A 23 4.38 -5.03 -14.88
CA LEU A 23 4.09 -5.27 -13.48
C LEU A 23 3.58 -6.69 -13.28
N SER A 24 4.28 -7.48 -12.45
CA SER A 24 3.88 -8.84 -12.09
C SER A 24 3.87 -9.00 -10.58
N PHE A 25 2.70 -9.31 -10.01
CA PHE A 25 2.53 -9.58 -8.59
C PHE A 25 1.27 -10.42 -8.34
N SER A 26 1.19 -11.00 -7.14
CA SER A 26 0.06 -11.79 -6.68
C SER A 26 -0.26 -11.46 -5.23
N VAL A 27 -1.53 -11.29 -4.92
CA VAL A 27 -2.03 -10.96 -3.58
C VAL A 27 -3.02 -12.04 -3.14
N PRO A 28 -2.74 -12.80 -2.07
CA PRO A 28 -3.64 -13.84 -1.57
C PRO A 28 -4.98 -13.29 -1.10
N GLU A 29 -6.04 -14.12 -1.19
CA GLU A 29 -7.33 -13.77 -0.57
C GLU A 29 -7.20 -13.65 0.95
N GLY A 30 -7.93 -12.70 1.53
CA GLY A 30 -7.95 -12.42 2.96
C GLY A 30 -6.74 -11.66 3.48
N SER A 31 -5.84 -11.17 2.61
CA SER A 31 -4.69 -10.36 3.00
C SER A 31 -4.92 -8.86 2.82
N LEU A 32 -4.29 -8.08 3.66
CA LEU A 32 -4.21 -6.63 3.57
C LEU A 32 -2.90 -6.25 2.86
N PHE A 33 -3.01 -5.75 1.64
CA PHE A 33 -1.87 -5.45 0.79
C PHE A 33 -1.81 -3.96 0.42
N ALA A 34 -0.62 -3.36 0.57
CA ALA A 34 -0.40 -1.99 0.14
C ALA A 34 0.45 -1.91 -1.14
N LEU A 35 -0.03 -1.10 -2.07
CA LEU A 35 0.70 -0.68 -3.26
C LEU A 35 1.28 0.73 -3.02
N LEU A 36 2.57 0.80 -2.74
CA LEU A 36 3.26 2.00 -2.30
C LEU A 36 4.13 2.60 -3.41
N GLY A 37 4.35 3.89 -3.37
CA GLY A 37 5.23 4.57 -4.30
C GLY A 37 4.94 6.06 -4.41
N PRO A 38 5.85 6.85 -4.99
CA PRO A 38 5.66 8.28 -5.17
C PRO A 38 4.48 8.60 -6.09
N ASN A 39 4.07 9.87 -6.12
CA ASN A 39 3.07 10.33 -7.07
C ASN A 39 3.58 10.13 -8.50
N GLY A 40 2.71 9.62 -9.38
CA GLY A 40 3.09 9.27 -10.75
C GLY A 40 3.80 7.91 -10.92
N ALA A 41 3.99 7.13 -9.85
CA ALA A 41 4.64 5.80 -9.93
C ALA A 41 3.81 4.74 -10.69
N GLY A 42 2.52 4.98 -10.95
CA GLY A 42 1.65 4.04 -11.67
C GLY A 42 0.60 3.35 -10.79
N LYS A 43 0.49 3.66 -9.49
CA LYS A 43 -0.45 3.04 -8.55
C LYS A 43 -1.90 3.11 -9.01
N THR A 44 -2.44 4.32 -9.19
CA THR A 44 -3.82 4.54 -9.67
C THR A 44 -4.05 3.92 -11.06
N THR A 45 -3.06 3.94 -11.96
CA THR A 45 -3.17 3.30 -13.27
C THR A 45 -3.28 1.78 -13.13
N THR A 46 -2.50 1.18 -12.25
CA THR A 46 -2.57 -0.25 -11.93
C THR A 46 -3.96 -0.62 -11.38
N ILE A 47 -4.46 0.13 -10.39
CA ILE A 47 -5.80 -0.07 -9.83
C ILE A 47 -6.88 0.06 -10.91
N ARG A 48 -6.79 1.06 -11.77
CA ARG A 48 -7.77 1.25 -12.87
C ARG A 48 -7.76 0.09 -13.87
N MET A 49 -6.61 -0.53 -14.12
CA MET A 49 -6.52 -1.75 -14.94
C MET A 49 -7.15 -2.95 -14.23
N LEU A 50 -6.89 -3.11 -12.93
CA LEU A 50 -7.51 -4.16 -12.10
C LEU A 50 -9.04 -4.03 -12.06
N MET A 51 -9.57 -2.80 -12.07
CA MET A 51 -11.02 -2.52 -12.04
C MET A 51 -11.67 -2.45 -13.44
N ASN A 52 -10.98 -2.86 -14.50
CA ASN A 52 -11.46 -2.75 -15.90
C ASN A 52 -11.85 -1.32 -16.34
N MET A 53 -11.32 -0.29 -15.67
CA MET A 53 -11.55 1.12 -16.04
C MET A 53 -10.59 1.57 -17.15
N VAL A 54 -9.44 0.91 -17.26
CA VAL A 54 -8.42 1.14 -18.30
C VAL A 54 -7.97 -0.22 -18.81
N ARG A 55 -7.93 -0.38 -20.14
CA ARG A 55 -7.40 -1.62 -20.73
C ARG A 55 -5.88 -1.61 -20.71
N PRO A 56 -5.23 -2.71 -20.29
CA PRO A 56 -3.79 -2.85 -20.39
C PRO A 56 -3.36 -2.83 -21.86
N SER A 57 -2.21 -2.22 -22.13
CA SER A 57 -1.58 -2.24 -23.45
C SER A 57 -0.91 -3.58 -23.74
N ARG A 58 -0.48 -4.31 -22.67
CA ARG A 58 0.13 -5.62 -22.71
C ARG A 58 -0.05 -6.31 -21.35
N GLY A 59 0.11 -7.64 -21.34
CA GLY A 59 -0.01 -8.45 -20.13
C GLY A 59 -1.46 -8.73 -19.77
N GLU A 60 -1.64 -9.33 -18.63
CA GLU A 60 -2.95 -9.74 -18.13
C GLU A 60 -3.06 -9.54 -16.62
N ALA A 61 -4.29 -9.47 -16.14
CA ALA A 61 -4.58 -9.42 -14.72
C ALA A 61 -5.88 -10.14 -14.41
N THR A 62 -5.95 -10.71 -13.22
CA THR A 62 -7.17 -11.31 -12.68
C THR A 62 -7.52 -10.69 -11.33
N VAL A 63 -8.80 -10.57 -11.04
CA VAL A 63 -9.34 -10.14 -9.75
C VAL A 63 -10.41 -11.16 -9.33
N LEU A 64 -10.29 -11.69 -8.12
CA LEU A 64 -11.13 -12.77 -7.59
C LEU A 64 -11.28 -13.96 -8.58
N GLY A 65 -10.18 -14.29 -9.29
CA GLY A 65 -10.12 -15.36 -10.28
C GLY A 65 -10.69 -15.01 -11.67
N VAL A 66 -11.18 -13.80 -11.88
CA VAL A 66 -11.76 -13.35 -13.16
C VAL A 66 -10.78 -12.43 -13.91
N ASP A 67 -10.57 -12.67 -15.20
CA ASP A 67 -9.80 -11.77 -16.07
C ASP A 67 -10.40 -10.35 -16.02
N THR A 68 -9.58 -9.35 -15.73
CA THR A 68 -10.05 -7.98 -15.52
C THR A 68 -10.80 -7.41 -16.73
N ARG A 69 -10.46 -7.85 -17.94
CA ARG A 69 -11.16 -7.45 -19.18
C ARG A 69 -12.60 -7.97 -19.27
N ARG A 70 -12.96 -8.95 -18.43
CA ARG A 70 -14.30 -9.57 -18.36
C ARG A 70 -15.08 -9.14 -17.12
N LEU A 71 -14.50 -8.29 -16.25
CA LEU A 71 -15.22 -7.75 -15.10
C LEU A 71 -16.42 -6.93 -15.57
N GLY A 72 -17.58 -7.41 -15.26
CA GLY A 72 -18.86 -6.75 -15.52
C GLY A 72 -19.58 -6.41 -14.22
N PRO A 73 -20.84 -5.96 -14.29
CA PRO A 73 -21.62 -5.61 -13.11
C PRO A 73 -21.78 -6.73 -12.08
N SER A 74 -21.80 -8.00 -12.52
CA SER A 74 -21.92 -9.18 -11.64
C SER A 74 -20.68 -9.36 -10.77
N GLU A 75 -19.49 -9.24 -11.36
CA GLU A 75 -18.21 -9.41 -10.68
C GLU A 75 -17.90 -8.20 -9.78
N LEU A 76 -18.19 -6.99 -10.27
CA LEU A 76 -17.97 -5.74 -9.53
C LEU A 76 -18.82 -5.63 -8.25
N ARG A 77 -19.92 -6.39 -8.13
CA ARG A 77 -20.71 -6.48 -6.89
C ARG A 77 -19.94 -7.11 -5.72
N ALA A 78 -18.89 -7.86 -6.00
CA ALA A 78 -18.03 -8.44 -4.96
C ALA A 78 -16.84 -7.53 -4.58
N ILE A 79 -16.75 -6.35 -5.18
CA ILE A 79 -15.61 -5.43 -5.04
C ILE A 79 -16.09 -4.08 -4.52
N GLY A 80 -15.59 -3.67 -3.36
CA GLY A 80 -15.71 -2.29 -2.87
C GLY A 80 -14.62 -1.43 -3.47
N TYR A 81 -14.96 -0.26 -4.01
CA TYR A 81 -13.97 0.68 -4.56
C TYR A 81 -14.17 2.08 -4.01
N VAL A 82 -13.13 2.63 -3.42
CA VAL A 82 -13.08 4.01 -2.92
C VAL A 82 -11.82 4.68 -3.43
N SER A 83 -11.96 5.86 -4.00
CA SER A 83 -10.85 6.64 -4.53
C SER A 83 -10.90 8.08 -4.07
N GLU A 84 -9.73 8.70 -3.83
CA GLU A 84 -9.60 10.13 -3.57
C GLU A 84 -10.35 10.99 -4.61
N ASN A 85 -10.30 10.56 -5.87
CA ASN A 85 -10.89 11.28 -6.99
C ASN A 85 -12.35 10.97 -7.25
N GLN A 86 -12.98 10.13 -6.42
CA GLN A 86 -14.40 9.78 -6.55
C GLN A 86 -15.29 10.99 -6.20
N LYS A 87 -16.16 11.35 -7.14
CA LYS A 87 -17.06 12.48 -7.01
C LYS A 87 -18.51 11.99 -6.98
N PRO A 88 -19.02 11.60 -5.81
CA PRO A 88 -20.43 11.25 -5.70
C PRO A 88 -21.28 12.50 -6.02
N PRO A 89 -22.56 12.33 -6.47
CA PRO A 89 -23.44 13.44 -6.84
C PRO A 89 -23.59 14.46 -5.71
N SER A 90 -23.04 15.64 -5.89
CA SER A 90 -22.93 16.68 -4.84
C SER A 90 -24.28 17.22 -4.33
N TRP A 91 -25.34 17.03 -5.11
CA TRP A 91 -26.72 17.44 -4.77
C TRP A 91 -27.43 16.46 -3.83
N MET A 92 -27.00 15.19 -3.77
CA MET A 92 -27.53 14.19 -2.84
C MET A 92 -27.11 14.50 -1.40
N ASN A 93 -27.93 14.11 -0.42
CA ASN A 93 -27.49 13.93 0.96
C ASN A 93 -26.99 12.49 1.19
N VAL A 94 -26.47 12.21 2.39
CA VAL A 94 -25.92 10.87 2.70
C VAL A 94 -26.97 9.78 2.58
N ALA A 95 -28.19 10.01 3.12
CA ALA A 95 -29.29 9.05 3.03
C ALA A 95 -29.66 8.74 1.58
N GLN A 96 -29.71 9.76 0.71
CA GLN A 96 -30.00 9.59 -0.71
C GLN A 96 -28.90 8.82 -1.45
N LEU A 97 -27.61 9.04 -1.11
CA LEU A 97 -26.50 8.25 -1.67
C LEU A 97 -26.66 6.77 -1.32
N LEU A 98 -26.89 6.45 -0.05
CA LEU A 98 -27.05 5.07 0.40
C LEU A 98 -28.29 4.41 -0.22
N ALA A 99 -29.42 5.12 -0.27
CA ALA A 99 -30.64 4.65 -0.92
C ALA A 99 -30.47 4.41 -2.44
N PHE A 100 -29.62 5.21 -3.10
CA PHE A 100 -29.29 5.03 -4.52
C PHE A 100 -28.41 3.78 -4.74
N CYS A 101 -27.43 3.53 -3.86
CA CYS A 101 -26.54 2.39 -3.98
C CYS A 101 -27.23 1.07 -3.65
N ARG A 102 -28.11 1.04 -2.66
CA ARG A 102 -28.79 -0.16 -2.15
C ARG A 102 -29.36 -1.11 -3.24
N PRO A 103 -30.18 -0.67 -4.20
CA PRO A 103 -30.75 -1.57 -5.21
C PRO A 103 -29.70 -2.11 -6.21
N LEU A 104 -28.51 -1.53 -6.29
CA LEU A 104 -27.46 -1.97 -7.20
C LEU A 104 -26.73 -3.21 -6.67
N TYR A 105 -26.79 -3.45 -5.36
CA TYR A 105 -26.06 -4.50 -4.67
C TYR A 105 -27.01 -5.46 -3.94
N PRO A 106 -27.31 -6.65 -4.50
CA PRO A 106 -28.21 -7.63 -3.88
C PRO A 106 -27.79 -8.11 -2.50
N GLY A 107 -26.48 -8.03 -2.19
CA GLY A 107 -25.91 -8.36 -0.87
C GLY A 107 -25.94 -7.22 0.14
N TRP A 108 -26.70 -6.14 -0.12
CA TRP A 108 -26.78 -5.00 0.81
C TRP A 108 -27.29 -5.41 2.19
N ASP A 109 -26.49 -5.16 3.22
CA ASP A 109 -26.79 -5.45 4.61
C ASP A 109 -27.18 -4.17 5.36
N GLU A 110 -28.47 -4.06 5.68
CA GLU A 110 -29.03 -2.90 6.40
C GLU A 110 -28.50 -2.77 7.83
N ALA A 111 -28.18 -3.89 8.49
CA ALA A 111 -27.65 -3.87 9.86
C ALA A 111 -26.22 -3.35 9.86
N LEU A 112 -25.38 -3.82 8.93
CA LEU A 112 -24.04 -3.32 8.74
C LEU A 112 -24.03 -1.85 8.32
N CYS A 113 -24.91 -1.47 7.37
CA CYS A 113 -25.02 -0.09 6.93
C CYS A 113 -25.33 0.84 8.11
N ARG A 114 -26.29 0.49 8.97
CA ARG A 114 -26.63 1.27 10.18
C ARG A 114 -25.46 1.31 11.17
N LYS A 115 -24.83 0.16 11.47
CA LYS A 115 -23.63 0.10 12.33
C LYS A 115 -22.58 1.10 11.85
N LEU A 116 -22.27 1.12 10.55
CA LEU A 116 -21.27 2.00 9.97
C LEU A 116 -21.66 3.49 9.97
N ILE A 117 -22.93 3.79 9.78
CA ILE A 117 -23.46 5.16 9.89
C ILE A 117 -23.23 5.71 11.31
N ASP A 118 -23.56 4.90 12.32
CA ASP A 118 -23.42 5.26 13.74
C ASP A 118 -21.95 5.38 14.12
N GLU A 119 -21.11 4.42 13.72
CA GLU A 119 -19.67 4.38 14.03
C GLU A 119 -18.91 5.55 13.41
N PHE A 120 -19.27 5.95 12.19
CA PHE A 120 -18.65 7.07 11.50
C PHE A 120 -19.31 8.42 11.80
N ASP A 121 -20.33 8.45 12.63
CA ASP A 121 -21.11 9.65 12.98
C ASP A 121 -21.57 10.44 11.74
N LEU A 122 -22.23 9.74 10.79
CA LEU A 122 -22.59 10.32 9.50
C LEU A 122 -23.90 11.13 9.56
N PRO A 123 -23.89 12.43 9.22
CA PRO A 123 -25.10 13.27 9.18
C PRO A 123 -25.94 12.95 7.93
N LEU A 124 -26.96 12.09 8.08
CA LEU A 124 -27.75 11.55 6.98
C LEU A 124 -28.43 12.60 6.10
N ASP A 125 -28.88 13.69 6.68
CA ASP A 125 -29.62 14.75 5.98
C ASP A 125 -28.72 15.82 5.35
N THR A 126 -27.40 15.76 5.62
CA THR A 126 -26.46 16.74 5.10
C THR A 126 -26.06 16.43 3.66
N LYS A 127 -26.14 17.44 2.78
CA LYS A 127 -25.72 17.31 1.37
C LYS A 127 -24.22 16.98 1.28
N LEU A 128 -23.85 16.10 0.36
CA LEU A 128 -22.47 15.70 0.11
C LEU A 128 -21.56 16.88 -0.24
N SER A 129 -22.12 17.93 -0.85
CA SER A 129 -21.40 19.18 -1.13
C SER A 129 -21.03 19.98 0.12
N ARG A 130 -21.73 19.77 1.25
CA ARG A 130 -21.50 20.47 2.52
C ARG A 130 -20.66 19.66 3.52
N LEU A 131 -20.41 18.40 3.23
CA LEU A 131 -19.57 17.55 4.06
C LEU A 131 -18.10 17.96 3.97
N SER A 132 -17.36 17.82 5.08
CA SER A 132 -15.91 17.85 5.04
C SER A 132 -15.37 16.73 4.12
N ARG A 133 -14.11 16.80 3.74
CA ARG A 133 -13.49 15.76 2.92
C ARG A 133 -13.56 14.40 3.63
N GLY A 134 -13.22 14.34 4.92
CA GLY A 134 -13.27 13.12 5.71
C GLY A 134 -14.68 12.53 5.80
N MET A 135 -15.69 13.34 6.10
CA MET A 135 -17.08 12.88 6.13
C MET A 135 -17.57 12.36 4.79
N ARG A 136 -17.09 12.93 3.69
CA ARG A 136 -17.42 12.45 2.34
C ARG A 136 -16.79 11.09 2.06
N VAL A 137 -15.52 10.89 2.46
CA VAL A 137 -14.85 9.59 2.37
C VAL A 137 -15.58 8.54 3.21
N LYS A 138 -15.97 8.89 4.44
CA LYS A 138 -16.78 8.02 5.31
C LYS A 138 -18.09 7.60 4.63
N ALA A 139 -18.83 8.53 4.03
CA ALA A 139 -20.07 8.22 3.33
C ALA A 139 -19.88 7.29 2.13
N VAL A 140 -18.82 7.49 1.35
CA VAL A 140 -18.46 6.63 0.23
C VAL A 140 -18.01 5.24 0.72
N LEU A 141 -17.24 5.17 1.81
CA LEU A 141 -16.87 3.91 2.45
C LEU A 141 -18.10 3.10 2.86
N VAL A 142 -19.05 3.71 3.59
CA VAL A 142 -20.30 3.03 3.97
C VAL A 142 -21.01 2.47 2.74
N SER A 143 -21.13 3.26 1.66
CA SER A 143 -21.78 2.79 0.42
C SER A 143 -21.04 1.62 -0.25
N SER A 144 -19.71 1.48 0.00
CA SER A 144 -18.86 0.45 -0.57
C SER A 144 -18.67 -0.77 0.33
N LEU A 145 -19.04 -0.67 1.61
CA LEU A 145 -18.89 -1.73 2.61
C LEU A 145 -20.22 -2.41 2.93
N ALA A 146 -21.33 -1.70 2.81
CA ALA A 146 -22.66 -2.18 3.21
C ALA A 146 -23.15 -3.43 2.47
N TYR A 147 -22.54 -3.80 1.35
CA TYR A 147 -22.87 -5.03 0.61
C TYR A 147 -21.86 -6.17 0.81
N ARG A 148 -21.00 -6.07 1.84
CA ARG A 148 -20.00 -7.09 2.22
C ARG A 148 -19.12 -7.55 1.06
N PRO A 149 -18.29 -6.67 0.49
CA PRO A 149 -17.42 -7.03 -0.63
C PRO A 149 -16.40 -8.09 -0.19
N ARG A 150 -15.94 -8.95 -1.12
CA ARG A 150 -14.83 -9.88 -0.90
C ARG A 150 -13.47 -9.20 -1.05
N LEU A 151 -13.42 -8.13 -1.83
CA LEU A 151 -12.23 -7.31 -2.06
C LEU A 151 -12.58 -5.84 -1.89
N LEU A 152 -11.84 -5.13 -1.05
CA LEU A 152 -11.91 -3.68 -0.90
C LEU A 152 -10.68 -3.03 -1.55
N VAL A 153 -10.91 -2.15 -2.52
CA VAL A 153 -9.86 -1.40 -3.20
C VAL A 153 -9.94 0.06 -2.81
N LEU A 154 -8.87 0.56 -2.22
CA LEU A 154 -8.73 1.90 -1.69
C LEU A 154 -7.62 2.64 -2.43
N ASP A 155 -7.98 3.58 -3.31
CA ASP A 155 -7.01 4.35 -4.12
C ASP A 155 -6.76 5.72 -3.52
N GLU A 156 -5.67 5.85 -2.75
CA GLU A 156 -5.28 7.06 -1.99
C GLU A 156 -6.43 7.58 -1.07
N PRO A 157 -7.13 6.72 -0.32
CA PRO A 157 -8.39 7.08 0.34
C PRO A 157 -8.20 8.12 1.45
N PHE A 158 -7.02 8.16 2.04
CA PHE A 158 -6.72 9.01 3.20
C PHE A 158 -5.95 10.29 2.85
N SER A 159 -5.60 10.46 1.58
CA SER A 159 -4.86 11.64 1.10
C SER A 159 -5.56 12.94 1.50
N GLY A 160 -4.82 13.84 2.17
CA GLY A 160 -5.31 15.16 2.59
C GLY A 160 -6.42 15.16 3.64
N LEU A 161 -6.58 14.07 4.39
CA LEU A 161 -7.43 14.03 5.58
C LEU A 161 -6.67 14.55 6.80
N ASP A 162 -7.44 15.07 7.77
CA ASP A 162 -6.92 15.33 9.10
C ASP A 162 -6.42 14.03 9.76
N PRO A 163 -5.28 14.06 10.49
CA PRO A 163 -4.71 12.86 11.10
C PRO A 163 -5.67 12.07 12.00
N VAL A 164 -6.53 12.75 12.77
CA VAL A 164 -7.48 12.09 13.68
C VAL A 164 -8.56 11.36 12.88
N VAL A 165 -9.16 12.05 11.89
CA VAL A 165 -10.17 11.45 11.01
C VAL A 165 -9.60 10.27 10.22
N ARG A 166 -8.35 10.36 9.83
CA ARG A 166 -7.63 9.30 9.13
C ARG A 166 -7.45 8.07 10.00
N ASP A 167 -6.95 8.25 11.24
CA ASP A 167 -6.73 7.14 12.18
C ASP A 167 -8.05 6.42 12.53
N ASP A 168 -9.16 7.16 12.67
CA ASP A 168 -10.50 6.59 12.89
C ASP A 168 -10.94 5.74 11.70
N LEU A 169 -10.78 6.26 10.46
CA LEU A 169 -11.13 5.52 9.24
C LEU A 169 -10.30 4.26 9.05
N ILE A 170 -9.00 4.35 9.31
CA ILE A 170 -8.07 3.25 9.26
C ILE A 170 -8.52 2.14 10.21
N ARG A 171 -8.79 2.49 11.47
CA ARG A 171 -9.24 1.55 12.50
C ARG A 171 -10.54 0.86 12.09
N GLY A 172 -11.55 1.62 11.68
CA GLY A 172 -12.83 1.05 11.25
C GLY A 172 -12.69 0.10 10.05
N VAL A 173 -11.85 0.43 9.05
CA VAL A 173 -11.59 -0.47 7.91
C VAL A 173 -10.89 -1.76 8.35
N LEU A 174 -9.91 -1.68 9.29
CA LEU A 174 -9.19 -2.85 9.79
C LEU A 174 -10.06 -3.80 10.59
N GLU A 175 -10.85 -3.27 11.52
CA GLU A 175 -11.76 -4.05 12.34
C GLU A 175 -12.72 -4.85 11.45
N LEU A 176 -13.33 -4.17 10.47
CA LEU A 176 -14.24 -4.81 9.51
C LEU A 176 -13.53 -5.82 8.61
N ALA A 177 -12.35 -5.49 8.08
CA ALA A 177 -11.61 -6.41 7.23
C ALA A 177 -11.23 -7.68 7.98
N GLY A 178 -10.85 -7.57 9.27
CA GLY A 178 -10.55 -8.70 10.13
C GLY A 178 -11.78 -9.56 10.47
N GLU A 179 -12.90 -8.94 10.84
CA GLU A 179 -14.16 -9.64 11.15
C GLU A 179 -14.69 -10.40 9.93
N GLU A 180 -14.66 -9.79 8.76
CA GLU A 180 -15.26 -10.29 7.52
C GLU A 180 -14.27 -11.08 6.65
N ARG A 181 -12.99 -11.11 7.00
CA ARG A 181 -11.89 -11.71 6.20
C ARG A 181 -11.82 -11.17 4.76
N TRP A 182 -12.04 -9.88 4.60
CA TRP A 182 -11.91 -9.24 3.29
C TRP A 182 -10.45 -9.19 2.84
N SER A 183 -10.27 -9.28 1.54
CA SER A 183 -9.01 -8.86 0.92
C SER A 183 -9.03 -7.33 0.79
N VAL A 184 -7.92 -6.66 1.09
CA VAL A 184 -7.82 -5.20 0.96
C VAL A 184 -6.61 -4.86 0.10
N LEU A 185 -6.83 -4.06 -0.93
CA LEU A 185 -5.77 -3.38 -1.68
C LEU A 185 -5.84 -1.89 -1.36
N ILE A 186 -4.79 -1.36 -0.77
CA ILE A 186 -4.68 0.07 -0.52
C ILE A 186 -3.51 0.67 -1.31
N SER A 187 -3.73 1.75 -2.05
CA SER A 187 -2.62 2.55 -2.57
C SER A 187 -2.35 3.74 -1.66
N SER A 188 -1.09 4.03 -1.40
CA SER A 188 -0.68 5.21 -0.66
C SER A 188 0.72 5.67 -1.06
N HIS A 189 0.98 6.95 -0.85
CA HIS A 189 2.33 7.53 -0.86
C HIS A 189 2.81 7.83 0.57
N ASP A 190 1.95 7.72 1.58
CA ASP A 190 2.29 7.85 2.98
C ASP A 190 2.54 6.46 3.60
N LEU A 191 3.80 6.22 3.96
CA LEU A 191 4.27 4.92 4.45
C LEU A 191 3.90 4.68 5.90
N ASP A 192 3.88 5.74 6.72
CA ASP A 192 3.58 5.64 8.16
C ASP A 192 2.11 5.27 8.40
N GLU A 193 1.23 5.69 7.47
CA GLU A 193 -0.19 5.32 7.50
C GLU A 193 -0.40 3.82 7.29
N VAL A 194 0.36 3.26 6.38
CA VAL A 194 0.13 1.90 5.86
C VAL A 194 0.84 0.85 6.70
N GLU A 195 1.96 1.20 7.34
CA GLU A 195 2.78 0.28 8.12
C GLU A 195 2.00 -0.47 9.22
N ARG A 196 0.95 0.15 9.77
CA ARG A 196 0.12 -0.44 10.82
C ARG A 196 -1.05 -1.28 10.29
N LEU A 197 -1.27 -1.27 8.96
CA LEU A 197 -2.49 -1.74 8.34
C LEU A 197 -2.34 -3.05 7.59
N VAL A 198 -1.13 -3.36 7.11
CA VAL A 198 -0.97 -4.31 6.03
C VAL A 198 -0.07 -5.49 6.40
N ASP A 199 -0.39 -6.63 5.81
CA ASP A 199 0.41 -7.85 5.94
C ASP A 199 1.60 -7.84 4.99
N ALA A 200 1.42 -7.25 3.81
CA ALA A 200 2.42 -7.23 2.75
C ALA A 200 2.36 -5.92 1.95
N ILE A 201 3.48 -5.59 1.34
CA ILE A 201 3.62 -4.38 0.53
C ILE A 201 4.22 -4.67 -0.84
N GLY A 202 3.86 -3.83 -1.82
CA GLY A 202 4.53 -3.71 -3.11
C GLY A 202 4.99 -2.27 -3.33
N PHE A 203 6.28 -2.05 -3.58
CA PHE A 203 6.80 -0.75 -3.98
C PHE A 203 6.84 -0.63 -5.48
N ILE A 204 6.19 0.41 -6.01
CA ILE A 204 6.26 0.79 -7.42
C ILE A 204 7.05 2.09 -7.57
N ASP A 205 7.99 2.11 -8.49
CA ASP A 205 8.68 3.31 -8.95
C ASP A 205 8.75 3.32 -10.48
N ALA A 206 8.42 4.46 -11.09
CA ALA A 206 8.42 4.64 -12.54
C ALA A 206 7.72 3.47 -13.30
N GLY A 207 6.56 3.05 -12.82
CA GLY A 207 5.74 2.00 -13.42
C GLY A 207 6.22 0.56 -13.19
N ARG A 208 7.30 0.35 -12.44
CA ARG A 208 7.88 -0.98 -12.19
C ARG A 208 7.79 -1.37 -10.73
N LEU A 209 7.57 -2.66 -10.49
CA LEU A 209 7.66 -3.22 -9.14
C LEU A 209 9.14 -3.29 -8.73
N VAL A 210 9.48 -2.61 -7.65
CA VAL A 210 10.84 -2.55 -7.09
C VAL A 210 11.04 -3.63 -6.04
N LEU A 211 9.99 -3.85 -5.23
CA LEU A 211 10.00 -4.76 -4.10
C LEU A 211 8.58 -5.23 -3.83
N MET A 212 8.43 -6.50 -3.47
CA MET A 212 7.18 -7.04 -2.93
C MET A 212 7.50 -8.11 -1.89
N GLU A 213 7.07 -7.86 -0.65
CA GLU A 213 7.34 -8.78 0.47
C GLU A 213 6.31 -8.61 1.59
N PRO A 214 6.15 -9.64 2.46
CA PRO A 214 5.49 -9.47 3.75
C PRO A 214 6.19 -8.41 4.59
N LEU A 215 5.43 -7.56 5.26
CA LEU A 215 5.97 -6.47 6.07
C LEU A 215 6.88 -6.99 7.20
N ALA A 216 6.49 -8.10 7.83
CA ALA A 216 7.31 -8.76 8.85
C ALA A 216 8.70 -9.19 8.34
N SER A 217 8.79 -9.67 7.09
CA SER A 217 10.05 -10.05 6.46
C SER A 217 10.96 -8.84 6.24
N LEU A 218 10.39 -7.72 5.80
CA LEU A 218 11.13 -6.47 5.66
C LEU A 218 11.70 -5.99 6.99
N HIS A 219 10.86 -5.91 8.02
CA HIS A 219 11.32 -5.53 9.35
C HIS A 219 12.32 -6.49 9.96
N ALA A 220 12.28 -7.77 9.60
CA ALA A 220 13.26 -8.74 10.07
C ALA A 220 14.65 -8.52 9.45
N ARG A 221 14.72 -8.25 8.13
CA ARG A 221 15.97 -8.25 7.37
C ARG A 221 16.61 -6.89 7.13
N PHE A 222 15.89 -5.78 7.32
CA PHE A 222 16.46 -4.43 7.23
C PHE A 222 16.89 -3.94 8.60
N ARG A 223 18.17 -3.56 8.72
CA ARG A 223 18.72 -2.95 9.94
C ARG A 223 19.56 -1.74 9.58
N ARG A 224 19.41 -0.70 10.38
CA ARG A 224 20.39 0.38 10.43
C ARG A 224 21.51 -0.06 11.36
N VAL A 225 22.70 -0.21 10.80
CA VAL A 225 23.89 -0.65 11.54
C VAL A 225 24.77 0.55 11.83
N GLU A 226 25.20 0.66 13.08
CA GLU A 226 26.19 1.61 13.54
C GLU A 226 27.39 0.83 14.09
N VAL A 227 28.57 1.07 13.51
CA VAL A 227 29.82 0.44 13.92
C VAL A 227 30.74 1.51 14.50
N THR A 228 31.15 1.36 15.76
CA THR A 228 32.10 2.25 16.41
C THR A 228 33.47 1.59 16.48
N THR A 229 34.44 2.14 15.75
CA THR A 229 35.78 1.61 15.64
C THR A 229 36.73 2.26 16.65
N THR A 230 37.83 1.59 17.01
CA THR A 230 38.86 2.10 17.93
C THR A 230 39.74 3.19 17.30
N VAL A 231 39.89 3.18 15.98
CA VAL A 231 40.64 4.17 15.18
C VAL A 231 39.77 4.78 14.09
N PRO A 232 40.01 6.03 13.68
CA PRO A 232 39.33 6.60 12.52
C PRO A 232 39.59 5.78 11.25
N LEU A 233 38.56 5.57 10.46
CA LEU A 233 38.67 4.83 9.21
C LEU A 233 38.77 5.78 8.01
N PRO A 234 39.56 5.44 6.99
CA PRO A 234 39.51 6.14 5.71
C PRO A 234 38.13 5.90 5.03
N ASP A 235 37.84 6.69 4.00
CA ASP A 235 36.62 6.45 3.19
C ASP A 235 36.55 4.99 2.70
N LEU A 236 35.53 4.29 3.17
CA LEU A 236 35.31 2.90 2.82
C LEU A 236 34.27 2.83 1.67
N SER A 237 34.61 2.08 0.65
CA SER A 237 33.60 1.56 -0.27
C SER A 237 32.80 0.46 0.45
N PRO A 238 31.48 0.30 0.17
CA PRO A 238 30.67 -0.75 0.79
C PRO A 238 31.33 -2.13 0.58
N PRO A 239 31.72 -2.83 1.66
CA PRO A 239 32.45 -4.10 1.52
C PRO A 239 31.55 -5.29 1.13
N GLY A 240 30.22 -5.09 1.05
CA GLY A 240 29.27 -6.15 0.68
C GLY A 240 28.14 -5.66 -0.19
N PRO A 241 27.57 -6.48 -1.06
CA PRO A 241 26.51 -6.12 -2.00
C PRO A 241 25.16 -5.83 -1.30
N HIS A 242 25.01 -6.19 -0.02
CA HIS A 242 23.80 -5.99 0.78
C HIS A 242 23.90 -4.79 1.74
N TRP A 243 25.04 -4.13 1.82
CA TRP A 243 25.22 -2.90 2.60
C TRP A 243 25.08 -1.68 1.70
N THR A 244 24.18 -0.77 2.07
CA THR A 244 23.88 0.43 1.28
C THR A 244 23.93 1.68 2.15
N GLY A 245 24.17 2.83 1.52
CA GLY A 245 24.15 4.12 2.20
C GLY A 245 25.24 4.30 3.23
N LEU A 246 26.44 3.74 2.99
CA LEU A 246 27.57 3.80 3.92
C LEU A 246 28.01 5.24 4.12
N GLN A 247 28.16 5.63 5.38
CA GLN A 247 28.60 6.94 5.82
C GLN A 247 29.65 6.78 6.91
N THR A 248 30.76 7.50 6.80
CA THR A 248 31.84 7.49 7.79
C THR A 248 31.93 8.86 8.46
N SER A 249 31.97 8.88 9.79
CA SER A 249 32.13 10.09 10.57
C SER A 249 33.10 9.82 11.73
N GLY A 250 34.38 10.13 11.53
CA GLY A 250 35.43 9.88 12.51
C GLY A 250 35.61 8.38 12.78
N ARG A 251 35.17 7.93 13.96
CA ARG A 251 35.22 6.51 14.39
C ARG A 251 33.90 5.74 14.18
N VAL A 252 32.89 6.42 13.64
CA VAL A 252 31.56 5.81 13.48
C VAL A 252 31.29 5.58 12.00
N VAL A 253 30.91 4.36 11.66
CA VAL A 253 30.44 3.94 10.35
C VAL A 253 28.98 3.59 10.44
N ARG A 254 28.16 4.16 9.58
CA ARG A 254 26.71 3.87 9.50
C ARG A 254 26.36 3.35 8.12
N PHE A 255 25.55 2.30 8.07
CA PHE A 255 25.02 1.77 6.83
C PHE A 255 23.69 1.06 7.09
N VAL A 256 22.99 0.69 6.01
CA VAL A 256 21.84 -0.17 6.07
C VAL A 256 22.23 -1.55 5.58
N ASP A 257 22.05 -2.55 6.41
CA ASP A 257 22.09 -3.96 6.01
C ASP A 257 20.69 -4.37 5.53
N THR A 258 20.61 -4.77 4.26
CA THR A 258 19.36 -5.15 3.60
C THR A 258 19.07 -6.65 3.72
N ARG A 259 19.96 -7.44 4.33
CA ARG A 259 19.84 -8.89 4.52
C ARG A 259 20.29 -9.36 5.91
N TYR A 260 20.10 -8.51 6.91
CA TYR A 260 20.51 -8.80 8.27
C TYR A 260 19.89 -10.12 8.78
N ALA A 261 20.76 -11.02 9.25
CA ALA A 261 20.41 -12.36 9.75
C ALA A 261 20.92 -12.59 11.19
N GLY A 262 20.91 -11.54 12.02
CA GLY A 262 21.35 -11.63 13.43
C GLY A 262 22.84 -11.98 13.57
N PRO A 263 23.19 -13.06 14.32
CA PRO A 263 24.60 -13.39 14.62
C PRO A 263 25.48 -13.65 13.40
N GLU A 264 24.90 -14.01 12.25
CA GLU A 264 25.64 -14.21 11.01
C GLU A 264 26.12 -12.86 10.46
N SER A 265 25.22 -11.87 10.34
CA SER A 265 25.56 -10.51 9.93
C SER A 265 26.55 -9.84 10.90
N GLU A 266 26.38 -10.07 12.21
CA GLU A 266 27.32 -9.55 13.21
C GLU A 266 28.74 -10.09 13.01
N ARG A 267 28.88 -11.39 12.66
CA ARG A 267 30.17 -11.98 12.33
C ARG A 267 30.79 -11.42 11.06
N GLU A 268 29.98 -11.19 10.03
CA GLU A 268 30.43 -10.55 8.78
C GLU A 268 30.93 -9.12 9.07
N ILE A 269 30.17 -8.35 9.86
CA ILE A 269 30.53 -7.00 10.25
C ILE A 269 31.83 -7.01 11.07
N ALA A 270 31.95 -7.92 12.05
CA ALA A 270 33.17 -8.03 12.88
C ALA A 270 34.41 -8.45 12.08
N ALA A 271 34.25 -9.22 11.00
CA ALA A 271 35.35 -9.57 10.09
C ALA A 271 35.87 -8.35 9.31
N VAL A 272 34.96 -7.41 8.95
CA VAL A 272 35.33 -6.16 8.25
C VAL A 272 35.85 -5.10 9.22
N PHE A 273 35.32 -5.06 10.45
CA PHE A 273 35.67 -4.08 11.50
C PHE A 273 36.15 -4.79 12.78
N PRO A 274 37.37 -5.36 12.80
CA PRO A 274 37.85 -6.10 13.94
C PRO A 274 37.94 -5.22 15.21
N GLY A 275 37.36 -5.71 16.32
CA GLY A 275 37.41 -5.02 17.61
C GLY A 275 36.47 -3.81 17.71
N ALA A 276 35.58 -3.59 16.75
CA ALA A 276 34.57 -2.56 16.83
C ALA A 276 33.35 -3.00 17.64
N SER A 277 32.63 -2.03 18.21
CA SER A 277 31.28 -2.22 18.74
C SER A 277 30.26 -2.11 17.60
N VAL A 278 29.28 -3.01 17.56
CA VAL A 278 28.24 -3.07 16.53
C VAL A 278 26.88 -2.94 17.18
N ASP A 279 26.11 -1.95 16.74
CA ASP A 279 24.72 -1.73 17.16
C ASP A 279 23.81 -1.81 15.93
N ALA A 280 22.85 -2.75 15.94
CA ALA A 280 21.89 -2.96 14.86
C ALA A 280 20.48 -2.57 15.31
N HIS A 281 19.93 -1.54 14.68
CA HIS A 281 18.63 -0.96 15.01
C HIS A 281 17.55 -1.35 14.01
N PRO A 282 16.32 -1.66 14.44
CA PRO A 282 15.19 -1.84 13.56
C PRO A 282 14.92 -0.56 12.76
N MET A 283 14.37 -0.73 11.57
CA MET A 283 14.01 0.38 10.67
C MET A 283 12.51 0.46 10.48
N THR A 284 11.98 1.68 10.39
CA THR A 284 10.60 1.93 9.95
C THR A 284 10.45 1.66 8.46
N LEU A 285 9.21 1.43 8.01
CA LEU A 285 8.93 1.25 6.59
C LEU A 285 9.40 2.43 5.73
N ARG A 286 9.31 3.66 6.27
CA ARG A 286 9.82 4.88 5.62
C ARG A 286 11.35 4.83 5.43
N GLU A 287 12.09 4.42 6.44
CA GLU A 287 13.54 4.28 6.35
C GLU A 287 13.96 3.20 5.36
N ILE A 288 13.25 2.06 5.37
CA ILE A 288 13.44 0.96 4.40
C ILE A 288 13.21 1.45 2.97
N PHE A 289 12.10 2.16 2.74
CA PHE A 289 11.80 2.73 1.43
C PHE A 289 12.90 3.66 0.92
N VAL A 290 13.40 4.56 1.78
CA VAL A 290 14.49 5.48 1.42
C VAL A 290 15.75 4.69 1.04
N ALA A 291 16.08 3.63 1.78
CA ALA A 291 17.24 2.79 1.49
C ALA A 291 17.09 2.08 0.13
N VAL A 292 15.94 1.45 -0.12
CA VAL A 292 15.63 0.78 -1.39
C VAL A 292 15.64 1.75 -2.57
N ALA A 293 15.04 2.93 -2.41
CA ALA A 293 15.01 3.96 -3.47
C ALA A 293 16.43 4.49 -3.81
N ARG A 294 17.31 4.62 -2.81
CA ARG A 294 18.72 5.01 -3.02
C ARG A 294 19.48 3.91 -3.78
N GLN A 295 19.36 2.66 -3.36
CA GLN A 295 19.99 1.53 -4.02
C GLN A 295 19.58 1.42 -5.50
N GLN A 296 18.30 1.63 -5.81
CA GLN A 296 17.81 1.63 -7.18
C GLN A 296 18.37 2.77 -8.03
N ARG A 297 18.57 3.96 -7.44
CA ARG A 297 19.18 5.10 -8.14
C ARG A 297 20.67 4.86 -8.40
N GLU A 298 21.37 4.26 -7.49
CA GLU A 298 22.79 3.89 -7.64
C GLU A 298 22.98 2.82 -8.72
N ALA A 299 22.10 1.81 -8.76
CA ALA A 299 22.11 0.76 -9.79
C ALA A 299 21.75 1.25 -11.22
N ARG A 300 21.08 2.39 -11.34
CA ARG A 300 20.72 3.01 -12.65
C ARG A 300 21.80 3.96 -13.20
N ARG A 301 22.83 4.29 -12.41
CA ARG A 301 23.98 5.12 -12.81
C ARG A 301 25.12 4.26 -13.33
#